data_55d9d092e6dbf1e4559ad2e31c1a4da0
#
_entry.id   55d9d092e6dbf1e4559ad2e31c1a4da0
#
_cell.length_a   1.000
_cell.length_b   1.000
_cell.length_c   1.000
_cell.angle_alpha   90.00
_cell.angle_beta   90.00
_cell.angle_gamma   90.00
#
_symmetry.space_group_name_H-M   'P 1'
#
loop_
_entity.id
_entity.type
_entity.pdbx_description
1 polymer ?
#
loop_
_entity_poly.entity_id
_entity_poly.type
_entity_poly.pdbx_seq_one_letter_code
_entity_poly.pdbx_strand_id
1 'polypeptide(L)'
;MNVHENNLARNANTKNSVRNKSKASASERKPAFKAVLETPYQLNWPCPPTSISNGVLKDITGSFTDFKAKFPSESIAKGISPEERRKLRSDKKVENKSTPPLTPPSTLIGINSVTRDIEAGSASTSRVVLACKSDVNPSRLLAHLPIQIAVNNSKNSHSIVLIELPKGSEEAMAITLKLKRVAVVSLTEQHPLTATILRRLDDIQKYTLTAPWLNGDQLVYIPTKINHLETSIPRDMRKAKEERKKVQAAKKERINAYKHHQSLKLKS
;
A
#
# COMPACT_ATOMS: atom_id res chain seq x y z
N MET A 1 5.47 -33.01 -23.83
CA MET A 1 5.17 -33.21 -22.40
C MET A 1 6.15 -32.37 -21.62
N ASN A 2 5.78 -31.13 -21.29
CA ASN A 2 6.61 -30.26 -20.47
C ASN A 2 5.90 -30.06 -19.14
N VAL A 3 6.49 -30.63 -18.12
CA VAL A 3 6.07 -30.49 -16.71
C VAL A 3 6.49 -29.11 -16.26
N HIS A 4 5.57 -28.16 -16.20
CA HIS A 4 5.78 -26.92 -15.46
C HIS A 4 5.61 -27.20 -13.98
N GLU A 5 6.70 -27.41 -13.30
CA GLU A 5 6.73 -27.46 -11.85
C GLU A 5 6.32 -26.11 -11.26
N ASN A 6 5.22 -26.14 -10.52
CA ASN A 6 4.67 -25.00 -9.80
C ASN A 6 5.56 -24.62 -8.61
N ASN A 7 6.46 -23.67 -8.77
CA ASN A 7 7.29 -23.08 -7.71
C ASN A 7 6.55 -22.00 -6.87
N LEU A 8 5.24 -22.19 -6.60
CA LEU A 8 4.43 -21.20 -5.88
C LEU A 8 4.35 -21.41 -4.36
N ALA A 9 5.01 -22.44 -3.82
CA ALA A 9 4.87 -22.78 -2.39
C ALA A 9 5.86 -22.10 -1.45
N ARG A 10 6.81 -21.28 -1.90
CA ARG A 10 7.96 -20.84 -1.07
C ARG A 10 7.83 -19.52 -0.35
N ASN A 11 6.76 -18.74 -0.47
CA ASN A 11 6.70 -17.40 0.12
C ASN A 11 5.84 -17.25 1.39
N ALA A 12 5.50 -18.32 2.09
CA ALA A 12 4.71 -18.22 3.33
C ALA A 12 5.54 -17.98 4.60
N ASN A 13 6.87 -17.90 4.50
CA ASN A 13 7.75 -17.72 5.66
C ASN A 13 8.28 -16.30 5.76
N THR A 14 7.41 -15.30 5.81
CA THR A 14 7.84 -13.97 6.22
C THR A 14 8.08 -13.95 7.72
N LYS A 15 9.35 -13.97 8.11
CA LYS A 15 9.85 -13.91 9.49
C LYS A 15 9.39 -12.69 10.29
N ASN A 16 8.60 -11.79 9.71
CA ASN A 16 8.17 -10.51 10.27
C ASN A 16 6.67 -10.40 10.57
N SER A 17 5.91 -11.48 10.52
CA SER A 17 4.53 -11.42 11.01
C SER A 17 4.52 -11.22 12.52
N VAL A 18 3.93 -10.12 12.98
CA VAL A 18 3.77 -9.79 14.41
C VAL A 18 3.02 -10.89 15.18
N ARG A 19 2.28 -11.77 14.48
CA ARG A 19 1.60 -12.93 15.04
C ARG A 19 2.53 -14.10 15.40
N ASN A 20 3.75 -14.15 14.87
CA ASN A 20 4.67 -15.29 15.05
C ASN A 20 5.74 -15.07 16.13
N LYS A 21 5.65 -14.02 16.94
CA LYS A 21 6.61 -13.74 18.01
C LYS A 21 6.38 -14.52 19.32
N SER A 22 5.48 -15.50 19.37
CA SER A 22 5.57 -16.46 20.46
C SER A 22 6.65 -17.48 20.12
N LYS A 23 7.76 -17.43 20.86
CA LYS A 23 8.86 -18.41 20.85
C LYS A 23 8.41 -19.78 21.38
N ALA A 24 7.37 -20.38 20.77
CA ALA A 24 7.15 -21.80 20.92
C ALA A 24 8.20 -22.51 20.10
N SER A 25 8.99 -23.40 20.70
CA SER A 25 10.02 -24.16 20.00
C SER A 25 9.42 -24.81 18.75
N ALA A 26 10.16 -24.86 17.65
CA ALA A 26 9.68 -25.47 16.39
C ALA A 26 9.18 -26.91 16.59
N SER A 27 9.58 -27.59 17.67
CA SER A 27 9.15 -28.94 18.06
C SER A 27 7.69 -29.02 18.54
N GLU A 28 7.09 -27.90 18.98
CA GLU A 28 5.70 -27.89 19.50
C GLU A 28 4.64 -27.60 18.44
N ARG A 29 5.05 -27.37 17.20
CA ARG A 29 4.14 -27.06 16.10
C ARG A 29 4.23 -28.10 14.99
N LYS A 30 3.09 -28.43 14.40
CA LYS A 30 3.00 -29.32 13.22
C LYS A 30 2.53 -28.51 12.01
N PRO A 31 3.00 -28.83 10.78
CA PRO A 31 2.48 -28.22 9.57
C PRO A 31 0.99 -28.56 9.42
N ALA A 32 0.24 -27.62 8.91
CA ALA A 32 -1.16 -27.81 8.58
C ALA A 32 -1.48 -27.07 7.28
N PHE A 33 -2.19 -27.74 6.40
CA PHE A 33 -2.63 -27.18 5.14
C PHE A 33 -4.07 -26.70 5.27
N LYS A 34 -4.29 -25.43 4.91
CA LYS A 34 -5.64 -24.86 4.86
C LYS A 34 -5.99 -24.61 3.41
N ALA A 35 -7.12 -25.17 2.98
CA ALA A 35 -7.71 -24.81 1.72
C ALA A 35 -8.23 -23.37 1.80
N VAL A 36 -7.82 -22.53 0.86
CA VAL A 36 -8.25 -21.13 0.76
C VAL A 36 -8.73 -20.92 -0.67
N LEU A 37 -9.95 -20.41 -0.79
CA LEU A 37 -10.45 -19.98 -2.09
C LEU A 37 -9.61 -18.81 -2.60
N GLU A 38 -9.12 -18.92 -3.81
CA GLU A 38 -8.48 -17.81 -4.50
C GLU A 38 -9.55 -17.01 -5.24
N THR A 39 -9.38 -15.68 -5.27
CA THR A 39 -10.28 -14.84 -6.05
C THR A 39 -10.15 -15.19 -7.54
N PRO A 40 -11.25 -15.41 -8.27
CA PRO A 40 -11.21 -15.65 -9.70
C PRO A 40 -10.79 -14.41 -10.49
N TYR A 41 -10.91 -13.23 -9.91
CA TYR A 41 -10.62 -11.94 -10.52
C TYR A 41 -9.17 -11.53 -10.28
N GLN A 42 -8.22 -12.33 -10.79
CA GLN A 42 -6.80 -12.00 -10.71
C GLN A 42 -6.37 -11.26 -11.96
N LEU A 43 -5.74 -10.12 -11.77
CA LEU A 43 -5.09 -9.36 -12.82
C LEU A 43 -3.58 -9.34 -12.58
N ASN A 44 -2.82 -9.53 -13.64
CA ASN A 44 -1.38 -9.39 -13.57
C ASN A 44 -0.99 -7.92 -13.41
N TRP A 45 0.02 -7.68 -12.59
CA TRP A 45 0.60 -6.36 -12.50
C TRP A 45 1.32 -6.01 -13.80
N PRO A 46 1.06 -4.85 -14.38
CA PRO A 46 1.83 -4.41 -15.54
C PRO A 46 3.24 -4.02 -15.09
N CYS A 47 4.22 -4.79 -15.56
CA CYS A 47 5.64 -4.57 -15.29
C CYS A 47 6.31 -4.00 -16.53
N PRO A 48 6.59 -2.70 -16.58
CA PRO A 48 7.36 -2.14 -17.67
C PRO A 48 8.84 -2.59 -17.60
N PRO A 49 9.57 -2.55 -18.72
CA PRO A 49 11.01 -2.78 -18.74
C PRO A 49 11.73 -1.87 -17.74
N THR A 50 12.80 -2.38 -17.14
CA THR A 50 13.54 -1.66 -16.09
C THR A 50 14.06 -0.29 -16.56
N SER A 51 14.39 -0.16 -17.85
CA SER A 51 14.80 1.11 -18.45
C SER A 51 13.71 2.17 -18.37
N ILE A 52 12.47 1.79 -18.70
CA ILE A 52 11.30 2.67 -18.67
C ILE A 52 10.98 3.02 -17.21
N SER A 53 10.91 2.03 -16.33
CA SER A 53 10.62 2.25 -14.89
C SER A 53 11.62 3.18 -14.22
N ASN A 54 12.92 3.02 -14.51
CA ASN A 54 13.97 3.92 -14.01
C ASN A 54 13.85 5.33 -14.59
N GLY A 55 13.48 5.44 -15.87
CA GLY A 55 13.23 6.73 -16.50
C GLY A 55 12.07 7.47 -15.83
N VAL A 56 10.95 6.78 -15.60
CA VAL A 56 9.79 7.33 -14.89
C VAL A 56 10.16 7.75 -13.47
N LEU A 57 10.94 6.94 -12.76
CA LEU A 57 11.40 7.27 -11.41
C LEU A 57 12.27 8.56 -11.41
N LYS A 58 13.17 8.70 -12.37
CA LYS A 58 13.98 9.93 -12.50
C LYS A 58 13.12 11.17 -12.77
N ASP A 59 12.18 11.06 -13.68
CA ASP A 59 11.30 12.19 -14.04
C ASP A 59 10.48 12.65 -12.84
N ILE A 60 9.91 11.72 -12.07
CA ILE A 60 9.08 12.08 -10.93
C ILE A 60 9.90 12.60 -9.75
N THR A 61 11.06 12.02 -9.47
CA THR A 61 11.95 12.52 -8.41
C THR A 61 12.51 13.90 -8.76
N GLY A 62 12.86 14.15 -10.02
CA GLY A 62 13.26 15.46 -10.51
C GLY A 62 12.17 16.52 -10.29
N SER A 63 10.95 16.24 -10.74
CA SER A 63 9.81 17.16 -10.54
C SER A 63 9.50 17.43 -9.07
N PHE A 64 9.60 16.43 -8.22
CA PHE A 64 9.39 16.59 -6.78
C PHE A 64 10.50 17.41 -6.13
N THR A 65 11.74 17.27 -6.59
CA THR A 65 12.87 18.08 -6.13
C THR A 65 12.67 19.55 -6.51
N ASP A 66 12.30 19.82 -7.76
CA ASP A 66 12.01 21.16 -8.25
C ASP A 66 10.85 21.82 -7.50
N PHE A 67 9.80 21.03 -7.21
CA PHE A 67 8.69 21.50 -6.40
C PHE A 67 9.13 21.86 -4.98
N LYS A 68 9.94 21.04 -4.33
CA LYS A 68 10.46 21.32 -2.98
C LYS A 68 11.45 22.45 -2.94
N ALA A 69 12.19 22.68 -4.00
CA ALA A 69 13.04 23.87 -4.14
C ALA A 69 12.21 25.16 -4.21
N LYS A 70 11.07 25.14 -4.93
CA LYS A 70 10.14 26.27 -5.01
C LYS A 70 9.36 26.50 -3.72
N PHE A 71 9.02 25.43 -3.00
CA PHE A 71 8.23 25.46 -1.77
C PHE A 71 8.98 24.75 -0.63
N PRO A 72 10.03 25.35 -0.07
CA PRO A 72 10.75 24.76 1.05
C PRO A 72 9.80 24.64 2.24
N SER A 73 9.49 23.41 2.65
CA SER A 73 8.74 23.17 3.87
C SER A 73 9.62 23.54 5.06
N GLU A 74 9.18 24.47 5.89
CA GLU A 74 9.81 24.71 7.18
C GLU A 74 9.83 23.38 7.96
N SER A 75 11.02 22.87 8.24
CA SER A 75 11.19 21.74 9.15
C SER A 75 10.68 22.19 10.52
N ILE A 76 9.57 21.63 10.99
CA ILE A 76 9.13 21.80 12.38
C ILE A 76 10.32 21.37 13.25
N ALA A 77 10.90 22.34 13.96
CA ALA A 77 12.14 22.19 14.67
C ALA A 77 12.15 20.92 15.54
N LYS A 78 13.21 20.14 15.43
CA LYS A 78 13.48 19.01 16.32
C LYS A 78 13.67 19.60 17.72
N GLY A 79 12.72 19.36 18.63
CA GLY A 79 12.84 19.84 20.02
C GLY A 79 11.54 20.33 20.64
N ILE A 80 10.49 20.48 19.87
CA ILE A 80 9.19 20.95 20.36
C ILE A 80 8.42 19.79 21.01
N SER A 81 7.88 20.01 22.21
CA SER A 81 7.10 19.02 22.95
C SER A 81 5.84 18.58 22.20
N PRO A 82 5.29 17.38 22.47
CA PRO A 82 4.05 16.92 21.82
C PRO A 82 2.85 17.86 22.00
N GLU A 83 2.81 18.58 23.11
CA GLU A 83 1.73 19.54 23.45
C GLU A 83 1.86 20.84 22.66
N GLU A 84 3.07 21.37 22.55
CA GLU A 84 3.36 22.54 21.72
C GLU A 84 3.12 22.26 20.25
N ARG A 85 3.41 21.02 19.79
CA ARG A 85 3.05 20.59 18.42
C ARG A 85 1.55 20.55 18.20
N ARG A 86 0.75 20.22 19.21
CA ARG A 86 -0.72 20.26 19.13
C ARG A 86 -1.23 21.69 19.06
N LYS A 87 -0.72 22.58 19.89
CA LYS A 87 -1.07 24.02 19.88
C LYS A 87 -0.71 24.66 18.54
N LEU A 88 0.52 24.46 18.04
CA LEU A 88 0.94 24.95 16.72
C LEU A 88 0.10 24.41 15.56
N ARG A 89 -0.48 23.21 15.70
CA ARG A 89 -1.41 22.66 14.69
C ARG A 89 -2.82 23.26 14.80
N SER A 90 -3.29 23.58 16.00
CA SER A 90 -4.58 24.27 16.19
C SER A 90 -4.51 25.70 15.69
N ASP A 91 -3.43 26.41 16.00
CA ASP A 91 -3.23 27.81 15.61
C ASP A 91 -3.05 27.96 14.09
N LYS A 92 -2.29 27.05 13.44
CA LYS A 92 -2.16 26.99 11.97
C LYS A 92 -3.46 26.58 11.25
N LYS A 93 -4.43 25.98 11.94
CA LYS A 93 -5.72 25.66 11.36
C LYS A 93 -6.62 26.88 11.20
N VAL A 94 -6.38 27.92 11.98
CA VAL A 94 -7.12 29.20 11.94
C VAL A 94 -6.52 30.17 10.90
N GLU A 95 -5.20 30.09 10.63
CA GLU A 95 -4.53 30.94 9.63
C GLU A 95 -4.46 30.33 8.22
N ASN A 96 -5.52 29.79 7.73
CA ASN A 96 -5.63 28.99 6.49
C ASN A 96 -5.44 29.76 5.16
N LYS A 97 -4.49 30.70 5.07
CA LYS A 97 -4.30 31.46 3.82
C LYS A 97 -2.90 31.40 3.16
N SER A 98 -1.87 30.77 3.75
CA SER A 98 -0.52 30.80 3.16
C SER A 98 0.40 29.63 3.48
N THR A 99 -0.08 28.49 3.97
CA THR A 99 0.80 27.32 4.09
C THR A 99 1.13 26.78 2.70
N PRO A 100 2.42 26.68 2.31
CA PRO A 100 2.80 26.13 1.03
C PRO A 100 2.25 24.69 0.89
N PRO A 101 1.77 24.30 -0.28
CA PRO A 101 1.22 22.98 -0.48
C PRO A 101 2.28 21.92 -0.15
N LEU A 102 1.90 20.91 0.62
CA LEU A 102 2.78 19.83 1.05
C LEU A 102 3.17 18.91 -0.11
N THR A 103 2.31 18.82 -1.11
CA THR A 103 2.45 17.96 -2.29
C THR A 103 2.34 18.79 -3.54
N PRO A 104 2.98 18.38 -4.66
CA PRO A 104 2.81 19.03 -5.95
C PRO A 104 1.34 19.09 -6.35
N PRO A 105 0.90 20.18 -6.99
CA PRO A 105 -0.46 20.28 -7.52
C PRO A 105 -0.72 19.13 -8.50
N SER A 106 -1.96 18.71 -8.60
CA SER A 106 -2.36 17.62 -9.51
C SER A 106 -1.68 16.27 -9.21
N THR A 107 -1.25 16.06 -7.95
CA THR A 107 -0.61 14.82 -7.48
C THR A 107 -1.29 14.32 -6.22
N LEU A 108 -1.66 13.05 -6.20
CA LEU A 108 -2.16 12.36 -5.00
C LEU A 108 -1.08 11.42 -4.47
N ILE A 109 -0.80 11.49 -3.17
CA ILE A 109 0.23 10.68 -2.53
C ILE A 109 -0.36 9.81 -1.44
N GLY A 110 0.01 8.53 -1.46
CA GLY A 110 -0.37 7.54 -0.46
C GLY A 110 -1.51 6.63 -0.89
N ILE A 111 -1.47 5.40 -0.39
CA ILE A 111 -2.40 4.31 -0.76
C ILE A 111 -3.86 4.76 -0.59
N ASN A 112 -4.21 5.27 0.60
CA ASN A 112 -5.60 5.61 0.92
C ASN A 112 -6.16 6.76 0.07
N SER A 113 -5.32 7.76 -0.24
CA SER A 113 -5.74 8.90 -1.06
C SER A 113 -6.02 8.47 -2.50
N VAL A 114 -5.09 7.67 -3.06
CA VAL A 114 -5.22 7.15 -4.43
C VAL A 114 -6.37 6.16 -4.53
N THR A 115 -6.53 5.24 -3.57
CA THR A 115 -7.64 4.29 -3.54
C THR A 115 -8.99 5.00 -3.52
N ARG A 116 -9.13 6.01 -2.66
CA ARG A 116 -10.38 6.80 -2.56
C ARG A 116 -10.69 7.56 -3.85
N ASP A 117 -9.68 8.10 -4.53
CA ASP A 117 -9.87 8.76 -5.81
C ASP A 117 -10.33 7.78 -6.89
N ILE A 118 -9.70 6.60 -6.99
CA ILE A 118 -10.11 5.56 -7.93
C ILE A 118 -11.54 5.06 -7.63
N GLU A 119 -11.92 4.94 -6.35
CA GLU A 119 -13.26 4.55 -5.92
C GLU A 119 -14.33 5.59 -6.28
N ALA A 120 -13.96 6.84 -6.45
CA ALA A 120 -14.88 7.89 -6.91
C ALA A 120 -15.40 7.65 -8.35
N GLY A 121 -14.82 6.71 -9.07
CA GLY A 121 -15.29 6.27 -10.39
C GLY A 121 -15.19 7.37 -11.44
N SER A 122 -16.31 7.85 -11.96
CA SER A 122 -16.35 8.91 -13.00
C SER A 122 -15.78 10.26 -12.52
N ALA A 123 -15.73 10.49 -11.21
CA ALA A 123 -15.11 11.68 -10.62
C ALA A 123 -13.61 11.50 -10.33
N SER A 124 -13.02 10.34 -10.66
CA SER A 124 -11.60 10.12 -10.49
C SER A 124 -10.76 11.07 -11.33
N THR A 125 -9.79 11.68 -10.71
CA THR A 125 -8.85 12.61 -11.38
C THR A 125 -7.55 11.93 -11.78
N SER A 126 -7.31 10.71 -11.30
CA SER A 126 -6.10 9.93 -11.58
C SER A 126 -6.00 9.55 -13.05
N ARG A 127 -4.82 9.73 -13.65
CA ARG A 127 -4.51 9.29 -15.01
C ARG A 127 -3.37 8.25 -15.06
N VAL A 128 -2.36 8.46 -14.23
CA VAL A 128 -1.22 7.55 -14.09
C VAL A 128 -1.04 7.23 -12.62
N VAL A 129 -1.04 5.95 -12.27
CA VAL A 129 -0.79 5.46 -10.92
C VAL A 129 0.55 4.74 -10.89
N LEU A 130 1.45 5.23 -10.07
CA LEU A 130 2.79 4.68 -9.85
C LEU A 130 2.82 3.96 -8.51
N ALA A 131 3.22 2.69 -8.51
CA ALA A 131 3.20 1.86 -7.31
C ALA A 131 4.53 1.18 -7.04
N CYS A 132 5.04 1.31 -5.81
CA CYS A 132 6.26 0.67 -5.33
C CYS A 132 5.95 -0.72 -4.75
N LYS A 133 5.42 -1.63 -5.57
CA LYS A 133 4.99 -2.96 -5.11
C LYS A 133 6.12 -3.76 -4.46
N SER A 134 7.33 -3.67 -5.01
CA SER A 134 8.51 -4.42 -4.55
C SER A 134 9.04 -3.94 -3.21
N ASP A 135 8.76 -2.70 -2.80
CA ASP A 135 9.25 -2.11 -1.54
C ASP A 135 8.24 -2.27 -0.39
N VAL A 136 6.95 -2.39 -0.72
CA VAL A 136 5.88 -2.48 0.27
C VAL A 136 5.80 -3.88 0.89
N ASN A 137 5.92 -3.94 2.20
CA ASN A 137 5.77 -5.20 2.94
C ASN A 137 4.65 -5.07 4.01
N PRO A 138 3.61 -5.90 3.95
CA PRO A 138 3.33 -6.95 2.97
C PRO A 138 2.81 -6.40 1.62
N SER A 139 3.22 -6.99 0.51
CA SER A 139 2.82 -6.59 -0.86
C SER A 139 1.31 -6.68 -1.10
N ARG A 140 0.59 -7.45 -0.28
CA ARG A 140 -0.87 -7.55 -0.29
C ARG A 140 -1.60 -6.24 -0.05
N LEU A 141 -0.93 -5.24 0.56
CA LEU A 141 -1.51 -3.91 0.75
C LEU A 141 -1.88 -3.23 -0.57
N LEU A 142 -1.17 -3.56 -1.64
CA LEU A 142 -1.40 -3.00 -2.97
C LEU A 142 -2.19 -3.93 -3.90
N ALA A 143 -2.54 -5.14 -3.44
CA ALA A 143 -3.18 -6.17 -4.29
C ALA A 143 -4.56 -5.76 -4.83
N HIS A 144 -5.22 -4.80 -4.22
CA HIS A 144 -6.53 -4.29 -4.65
C HIS A 144 -6.43 -3.30 -5.83
N LEU A 145 -5.30 -2.60 -5.99
CA LEU A 145 -5.15 -1.55 -7.00
C LEU A 145 -5.39 -2.02 -8.44
N PRO A 146 -4.83 -3.15 -8.91
CA PRO A 146 -5.08 -3.60 -10.29
C PRO A 146 -6.55 -3.84 -10.57
N ILE A 147 -7.27 -4.45 -9.62
CA ILE A 147 -8.70 -4.76 -9.77
C ILE A 147 -9.52 -3.49 -9.78
N GLN A 148 -9.26 -2.56 -8.86
CA GLN A 148 -9.99 -1.28 -8.80
C GLN A 148 -9.77 -0.44 -10.05
N ILE A 149 -8.54 -0.34 -10.53
CA ILE A 149 -8.20 0.37 -11.76
C ILE A 149 -8.90 -0.28 -12.97
N ALA A 150 -8.88 -1.60 -13.05
CA ALA A 150 -9.53 -2.32 -14.15
C ALA A 150 -11.04 -2.11 -14.17
N VAL A 151 -11.68 -2.14 -13.00
CA VAL A 151 -13.12 -1.86 -12.85
C VAL A 151 -13.43 -0.42 -13.24
N ASN A 152 -12.60 0.53 -12.81
CA ASN A 152 -12.76 1.95 -13.15
C ASN A 152 -12.64 2.15 -14.67
N ASN A 153 -11.59 1.61 -15.29
CA ASN A 153 -11.35 1.71 -16.73
C ASN A 153 -12.45 1.05 -17.58
N SER A 154 -13.07 -0.03 -17.06
CA SER A 154 -14.16 -0.70 -17.78
C SER A 154 -15.49 0.04 -17.69
N LYS A 155 -15.69 0.88 -16.67
CA LYS A 155 -16.92 1.64 -16.47
C LYS A 155 -16.88 3.05 -17.05
N ASN A 156 -15.68 3.62 -17.14
CA ASN A 156 -15.49 5.03 -17.49
C ASN A 156 -14.78 5.18 -18.83
N SER A 157 -14.99 6.31 -19.49
CA SER A 157 -14.38 6.65 -20.77
C SER A 157 -12.88 7.00 -20.65
N HIS A 158 -12.42 7.46 -19.48
CA HIS A 158 -11.01 7.74 -19.24
C HIS A 158 -10.30 6.52 -18.67
N SER A 159 -9.10 6.27 -19.12
CA SER A 159 -8.31 5.12 -18.70
C SER A 159 -7.18 5.52 -17.76
N ILE A 160 -7.07 4.81 -16.65
CA ILE A 160 -5.99 4.93 -15.68
C ILE A 160 -4.91 3.91 -16.03
N VAL A 161 -3.68 4.37 -16.12
CA VAL A 161 -2.51 3.53 -16.39
C VAL A 161 -1.83 3.19 -15.08
N LEU A 162 -1.55 1.90 -14.84
CA LEU A 162 -0.81 1.44 -13.66
C LEU A 162 0.62 1.08 -14.05
N ILE A 163 1.59 1.59 -13.30
CA ILE A 163 3.01 1.35 -13.53
C ILE A 163 3.66 0.87 -12.23
N GLU A 164 4.33 -0.28 -12.28
CA GLU A 164 5.18 -0.74 -11.19
C GLU A 164 6.54 -0.05 -11.28
N LEU A 165 6.96 0.57 -10.17
CA LEU A 165 8.28 1.18 -10.05
C LEU A 165 9.32 0.15 -9.55
N PRO A 166 10.61 0.35 -9.88
CA PRO A 166 11.68 -0.52 -9.46
C PRO A 166 11.87 -0.52 -7.93
N LYS A 167 12.58 -1.51 -7.42
CA LYS A 167 12.92 -1.60 -6.00
C LYS A 167 13.76 -0.41 -5.56
N GLY A 168 13.48 0.13 -4.36
CA GLY A 168 14.11 1.33 -3.82
C GLY A 168 13.39 2.64 -4.17
N SER A 169 12.34 2.59 -4.99
CA SER A 169 11.58 3.78 -5.39
C SER A 169 10.81 4.42 -4.24
N GLU A 170 10.33 3.62 -3.27
CA GLU A 170 9.63 4.14 -2.07
C GLU A 170 10.55 5.11 -1.31
N GLU A 171 11.79 4.71 -1.07
CA GLU A 171 12.76 5.49 -0.32
C GLU A 171 13.18 6.74 -1.11
N ALA A 172 13.48 6.61 -2.40
CA ALA A 172 13.86 7.72 -3.26
C ALA A 172 12.79 8.83 -3.27
N MET A 173 11.51 8.47 -3.45
CA MET A 173 10.40 9.42 -3.42
C MET A 173 10.16 9.98 -2.01
N ALA A 174 10.30 9.16 -0.98
CA ALA A 174 10.12 9.58 0.42
C ALA A 174 11.16 10.63 0.84
N ILE A 175 12.43 10.45 0.46
CA ILE A 175 13.51 11.40 0.70
C ILE A 175 13.21 12.72 -0.02
N THR A 176 12.87 12.65 -1.30
CA THR A 176 12.60 13.83 -2.13
C THR A 176 11.45 14.66 -1.59
N LEU A 177 10.38 14.02 -1.16
CA LEU A 177 9.18 14.67 -0.59
C LEU A 177 9.29 14.98 0.89
N LYS A 178 10.37 14.53 1.58
CA LYS A 178 10.53 14.60 3.04
C LYS A 178 9.37 13.95 3.81
N LEU A 179 8.86 12.86 3.25
CA LEU A 179 7.83 12.04 3.87
C LEU A 179 8.45 10.77 4.47
N LYS A 180 7.74 10.12 5.39
CA LYS A 180 8.22 8.84 5.97
C LYS A 180 8.23 7.71 4.95
N ARG A 181 7.20 7.61 4.14
CA ARG A 181 6.98 6.54 3.17
C ARG A 181 6.10 7.05 2.03
N VAL A 182 6.40 6.64 0.80
CA VAL A 182 5.63 6.97 -0.40
C VAL A 182 5.48 5.71 -1.24
N ALA A 183 4.47 4.92 -0.94
CA ALA A 183 4.25 3.62 -1.59
C ALA A 183 3.51 3.74 -2.93
N VAL A 184 2.62 4.74 -3.06
CA VAL A 184 1.80 4.97 -4.24
C VAL A 184 1.68 6.46 -4.50
N VAL A 185 1.83 6.84 -5.76
CA VAL A 185 1.63 8.21 -6.25
C VAL A 185 0.71 8.15 -7.45
N SER A 186 -0.26 9.04 -7.51
CA SER A 186 -1.09 9.24 -8.69
C SER A 186 -0.90 10.64 -9.26
N LEU A 187 -0.84 10.71 -10.57
CA LEU A 187 -0.79 11.95 -11.33
C LEU A 187 -2.10 12.13 -12.08
N THR A 188 -2.65 13.33 -12.01
CA THR A 188 -3.83 13.69 -12.80
C THR A 188 -3.45 13.98 -14.25
N GLU A 189 -4.43 14.09 -15.12
CA GLU A 189 -4.20 14.44 -16.53
C GLU A 189 -3.52 15.81 -16.69
N GLN A 190 -3.83 16.75 -15.81
CA GLN A 190 -3.28 18.11 -15.82
C GLN A 190 -1.81 18.21 -15.37
N HIS A 191 -1.26 17.14 -14.81
CA HIS A 191 0.12 17.16 -14.33
C HIS A 191 1.09 17.12 -15.52
N PRO A 192 2.11 18.00 -15.59
CA PRO A 192 3.01 18.11 -16.75
C PRO A 192 3.76 16.82 -17.06
N LEU A 193 4.07 15.99 -16.05
CA LEU A 193 4.75 14.72 -16.26
C LEU A 193 3.84 13.63 -16.84
N THR A 194 2.54 13.76 -16.75
CA THR A 194 1.61 12.71 -17.22
C THR A 194 1.84 12.44 -18.71
N ALA A 195 1.87 13.48 -19.54
CA ALA A 195 2.15 13.34 -20.97
C ALA A 195 3.53 12.74 -21.25
N THR A 196 4.55 13.15 -20.49
CA THR A 196 5.92 12.65 -20.64
C THR A 196 6.00 11.15 -20.30
N ILE A 197 5.38 10.73 -19.21
CA ILE A 197 5.36 9.34 -18.80
C ILE A 197 4.59 8.48 -19.82
N LEU A 198 3.43 8.94 -20.28
CA LEU A 198 2.65 8.21 -21.28
C LEU A 198 3.40 8.06 -22.61
N ARG A 199 4.17 9.06 -23.03
CA ARG A 199 5.03 8.96 -24.24
C ARG A 199 6.19 7.98 -24.09
N ARG A 200 6.67 7.74 -22.86
CA ARG A 200 7.73 6.73 -22.59
C ARG A 200 7.24 5.32 -22.71
N LEU A 201 5.94 5.09 -22.54
CA LEU A 201 5.37 3.78 -22.66
C LEU A 201 5.23 3.45 -24.15
N ASP A 202 5.89 2.38 -24.60
CA ASP A 202 5.86 1.94 -25.99
C ASP A 202 4.44 1.57 -26.44
N ASP A 203 3.64 1.06 -25.49
CA ASP A 203 2.27 0.65 -25.76
C ASP A 203 1.43 0.85 -24.47
N ILE A 204 0.64 1.92 -24.46
CA ILE A 204 -0.19 2.28 -23.31
C ILE A 204 -1.22 1.18 -22.99
N GLN A 205 -1.67 0.43 -23.99
CA GLN A 205 -2.70 -0.61 -23.80
C GLN A 205 -2.19 -1.75 -22.89
N LYS A 206 -0.89 -2.07 -22.93
CA LYS A 206 -0.29 -3.08 -22.04
C LYS A 206 -0.36 -2.70 -20.57
N TYR A 207 -0.42 -1.40 -20.25
CA TYR A 207 -0.44 -0.87 -18.90
C TYR A 207 -1.83 -0.40 -18.48
N THR A 208 -2.79 -0.47 -19.39
CA THR A 208 -4.20 -0.15 -19.14
C THR A 208 -4.93 -1.45 -18.81
N LEU A 209 -5.26 -1.63 -17.55
CA LEU A 209 -5.99 -2.80 -17.09
C LEU A 209 -7.47 -2.64 -17.40
N THR A 210 -8.09 -3.71 -17.86
CA THR A 210 -9.55 -3.81 -18.04
C THR A 210 -10.10 -4.99 -17.28
N ALA A 211 -11.39 -4.96 -16.95
CA ALA A 211 -12.09 -6.02 -16.24
C ALA A 211 -12.97 -6.82 -17.22
N PRO A 212 -12.46 -7.92 -17.82
CA PRO A 212 -13.18 -8.67 -18.86
C PRO A 212 -14.55 -9.18 -18.39
N TRP A 213 -14.68 -9.45 -17.10
CA TRP A 213 -15.94 -9.93 -16.49
C TRP A 213 -17.05 -8.87 -16.41
N LEU A 214 -16.74 -7.59 -16.66
CA LEU A 214 -17.74 -6.52 -16.71
C LEU A 214 -18.24 -6.23 -18.13
N ASN A 215 -17.50 -6.66 -19.15
CA ASN A 215 -17.77 -6.32 -20.56
C ASN A 215 -18.55 -7.41 -21.30
N GLY A 216 -18.99 -8.47 -20.62
CA GLY A 216 -19.66 -9.60 -21.23
C GLY A 216 -21.18 -9.60 -20.99
N ASP A 217 -21.97 -9.68 -22.04
CA ASP A 217 -23.42 -9.89 -21.96
C ASP A 217 -23.81 -11.31 -21.50
N GLN A 218 -22.82 -12.22 -21.45
CA GLN A 218 -23.02 -13.59 -21.02
C GLN A 218 -22.35 -13.88 -19.69
N LEU A 219 -23.08 -14.57 -18.81
CA LEU A 219 -22.53 -15.09 -17.56
C LEU A 219 -21.47 -16.15 -17.85
N VAL A 220 -20.22 -15.80 -17.64
CA VAL A 220 -19.11 -16.74 -17.77
C VAL A 220 -18.79 -17.33 -16.39
N TYR A 221 -18.98 -18.64 -16.25
CA TYR A 221 -18.60 -19.34 -15.04
C TYR A 221 -17.08 -19.53 -14.99
N ILE A 222 -16.46 -18.91 -14.00
CA ILE A 222 -15.02 -19.06 -13.77
C ILE A 222 -14.80 -20.21 -12.78
N PRO A 223 -13.96 -21.22 -13.12
CA PRO A 223 -13.69 -22.32 -12.22
C PRO A 223 -13.03 -21.82 -10.94
N THR A 224 -13.51 -22.31 -9.80
CA THR A 224 -12.93 -21.99 -8.50
C THR A 224 -11.55 -22.60 -8.38
N LYS A 225 -10.56 -21.79 -8.00
CA LYS A 225 -9.21 -22.23 -7.72
C LYS A 225 -8.99 -22.31 -6.21
N ILE A 226 -8.61 -23.48 -5.74
CA ILE A 226 -8.35 -23.72 -4.33
C ILE A 226 -6.83 -23.82 -4.13
N ASN A 227 -6.29 -22.89 -3.34
CA ASN A 227 -4.89 -22.92 -2.95
C ASN A 227 -4.74 -23.51 -1.55
N HIS A 228 -3.72 -24.35 -1.38
CA HIS A 228 -3.38 -24.90 -0.06
C HIS A 228 -2.33 -24.00 0.60
N LEU A 229 -2.76 -23.25 1.62
CA LEU A 229 -1.87 -22.42 2.40
C LEU A 229 -1.22 -23.28 3.49
N GLU A 230 0.09 -23.45 3.45
CA GLU A 230 0.83 -24.09 4.51
C GLU A 230 0.91 -23.17 5.73
N THR A 231 0.41 -23.65 6.86
CA THR A 231 0.44 -22.98 8.15
C THR A 231 0.99 -23.92 9.20
N SER A 232 1.31 -23.40 10.37
CA SER A 232 1.71 -24.25 11.51
C SER A 232 0.68 -24.15 12.63
N ILE A 233 0.26 -25.28 13.14
CA ILE A 233 -0.66 -25.35 14.28
C ILE A 233 0.04 -25.98 15.49
N PRO A 234 -0.29 -25.59 16.72
CA PRO A 234 0.24 -26.24 17.92
C PRO A 234 -0.12 -27.72 17.93
N ARG A 235 0.78 -28.58 18.41
CA ARG A 235 0.48 -30.01 18.60
C ARG A 235 -0.56 -30.21 19.69
N ASP A 236 -0.45 -29.44 20.79
CA ASP A 236 -1.42 -29.43 21.89
C ASP A 236 -2.26 -28.14 21.83
N MET A 237 -3.50 -28.29 21.42
CA MET A 237 -4.45 -27.18 21.29
C MET A 237 -4.95 -26.69 22.66
N ARG A 238 -5.01 -27.57 23.70
CA ARG A 238 -5.45 -27.17 25.04
C ARG A 238 -4.42 -26.27 25.69
N LYS A 239 -3.17 -26.71 25.71
CA LYS A 239 -2.03 -25.94 26.23
C LYS A 239 -1.91 -24.60 25.54
N ALA A 240 -1.98 -24.56 24.21
CA ALA A 240 -1.93 -23.32 23.44
C ALA A 240 -3.11 -22.37 23.73
N LYS A 241 -4.29 -22.91 24.04
CA LYS A 241 -5.46 -22.09 24.41
C LYS A 241 -5.28 -21.48 25.80
N GLU A 242 -4.75 -22.22 26.74
CA GLU A 242 -4.45 -21.72 28.09
C GLU A 242 -3.37 -20.63 28.08
N GLU A 243 -2.28 -20.85 27.35
CA GLU A 243 -1.24 -19.84 27.18
C GLU A 243 -1.79 -18.54 26.56
N ARG A 244 -2.65 -18.67 25.54
CA ARG A 244 -3.32 -17.50 24.96
C ARG A 244 -4.18 -16.76 25.97
N LYS A 245 -4.93 -17.48 26.82
CA LYS A 245 -5.73 -16.87 27.87
C LYS A 245 -4.85 -16.13 28.89
N LYS A 246 -3.75 -16.76 29.34
CA LYS A 246 -2.76 -16.12 30.24
C LYS A 246 -2.17 -14.85 29.65
N VAL A 247 -1.74 -14.91 28.38
CA VAL A 247 -1.19 -13.71 27.69
C VAL A 247 -2.24 -12.61 27.53
N GLN A 248 -3.49 -12.97 27.23
CA GLN A 248 -4.56 -11.98 27.12
C GLN A 248 -4.91 -11.35 28.48
N ALA A 249 -4.93 -12.12 29.56
CA ALA A 249 -5.15 -11.63 30.92
C ALA A 249 -4.05 -10.65 31.31
N ALA A 250 -2.79 -11.03 31.17
CA ALA A 250 -1.64 -10.16 31.44
C ALA A 250 -1.65 -8.87 30.61
N LYS A 251 -2.09 -8.96 29.35
CA LYS A 251 -2.25 -7.76 28.50
C LYS A 251 -3.35 -6.83 29.00
N LYS A 252 -4.49 -7.38 29.44
CA LYS A 252 -5.58 -6.59 30.03
C LYS A 252 -5.13 -5.89 31.30
N GLU A 253 -4.44 -6.58 32.18
CA GLU A 253 -3.89 -6.01 33.42
C GLU A 253 -2.94 -4.84 33.15
N ARG A 254 -2.01 -5.02 32.19
CA ARG A 254 -1.11 -3.93 31.79
C ARG A 254 -1.86 -2.71 31.23
N ILE A 255 -2.89 -2.93 30.42
CA ILE A 255 -3.72 -1.84 29.89
C ILE A 255 -4.48 -1.13 31.02
N ASN A 256 -5.02 -1.89 31.98
CA ASN A 256 -5.75 -1.33 33.11
C ASN A 256 -4.81 -0.56 34.05
N ALA A 257 -3.62 -1.08 34.33
CA ALA A 257 -2.59 -0.39 35.12
C ALA A 257 -2.15 0.92 34.44
N TYR A 258 -1.97 0.88 33.11
CA TYR A 258 -1.63 2.09 32.37
C TYR A 258 -2.75 3.16 32.41
N LYS A 259 -4.01 2.74 32.26
CA LYS A 259 -5.16 3.66 32.37
C LYS A 259 -5.29 4.24 33.77
N HIS A 260 -5.10 3.43 34.80
CA HIS A 260 -5.12 3.89 36.20
C HIS A 260 -4.00 4.90 36.47
N HIS A 261 -2.79 4.64 35.98
CA HIS A 261 -1.68 5.59 36.11
C HIS A 261 -1.92 6.91 35.38
N GLN A 262 -2.56 6.89 34.22
CA GLN A 262 -2.97 8.11 33.51
C GLN A 262 -4.06 8.88 34.26
N SER A 263 -5.04 8.19 34.86
CA SER A 263 -6.10 8.85 35.64
C SER A 263 -5.59 9.52 36.92
N LEU A 264 -4.53 9.00 37.55
CA LEU A 264 -3.87 9.62 38.68
C LEU A 264 -3.09 10.87 38.29
N LYS A 265 -2.43 10.88 37.13
CA LYS A 265 -1.71 12.04 36.59
C LYS A 265 -2.61 13.21 36.17
N LEU A 266 -3.89 12.94 35.89
CA LEU A 266 -4.87 13.97 35.52
C LEU A 266 -5.55 14.60 36.75
N LYS A 267 -5.39 14.00 37.94
CA LYS A 267 -5.96 14.50 39.22
C LYS A 267 -4.95 15.24 40.10
N SER A 268 -3.68 15.15 39.76
CA SER A 268 -2.59 15.95 40.34
C SER A 268 -2.29 17.19 39.48
#